data_77454a471c46394b2826b583cb84ab92
#
_entry.id   77454a471c46394b2826b583cb84ab92
#
_cell.length_a   1.000
_cell.length_b   1.000
_cell.length_c   1.000
_cell.angle_alpha   90.00
_cell.angle_beta   90.00
_cell.angle_gamma   90.00
#
_symmetry.space_group_name_H-M   'P 1'
#
loop_
_entity.id
_entity.type
_entity.pdbx_description
1 polymer ?
#
loop_
_entity_poly.entity_id
_entity_poly.type
_entity_poly.pdbx_seq_one_letter_code
_entity_poly.pdbx_strand_id
1 'polypeptide(L)'
;MRRHHFEVETVRDTDEAFAVIKAAVETERPETVSFGDSMSMRATGVIEWLRGDGRYRLLDGFDPAMTYPQRLEIRRQALMSDLFITGVNAVTEQGTLHWLDKVGNRIAPVAFGPRKVIIVAGRNKIVANRDEAEERIRTIAAPQNIARHPGFRTP
;
A
#
# COMPACT_ATOMS: atom_id res chain seq x y z
N MET A 1 -11.49 2.36 13.26
CA MET A 1 -10.55 1.28 12.92
C MET A 1 -10.49 0.18 13.99
N ARG A 2 -10.01 0.41 15.22
CA ARG A 2 -9.88 -0.65 16.25
C ARG A 2 -11.18 -1.41 16.53
N ARG A 3 -12.32 -0.76 16.58
CA ARG A 3 -13.63 -1.44 16.71
C ARG A 3 -14.05 -2.28 15.49
N HIS A 4 -13.30 -2.21 14.39
CA HIS A 4 -13.44 -3.08 13.22
C HIS A 4 -12.33 -4.14 13.16
N HIS A 5 -11.73 -4.46 14.32
CA HIS A 5 -10.68 -5.47 14.48
C HIS A 5 -9.36 -5.19 13.75
N PHE A 6 -9.10 -3.93 13.36
CA PHE A 6 -7.77 -3.54 12.89
C PHE A 6 -6.83 -3.31 14.07
N GLU A 7 -5.64 -3.86 13.99
CA GLU A 7 -4.50 -3.39 14.78
C GLU A 7 -4.12 -1.99 14.26
N VAL A 8 -4.01 -1.02 15.14
CA VAL A 8 -3.77 0.38 14.74
C VAL A 8 -2.66 0.98 15.57
N GLU A 9 -1.58 1.35 14.88
CA GLU A 9 -0.49 2.15 15.43
C GLU A 9 -0.59 3.58 14.91
N THR A 10 -0.34 4.54 15.80
CA THR A 10 -0.30 5.96 15.45
C THR A 10 1.10 6.46 15.72
N VAL A 11 1.71 7.03 14.70
CA VAL A 11 3.11 7.47 14.71
C VAL A 11 3.19 8.96 14.36
N ARG A 12 4.27 9.62 14.77
CA ARG A 12 4.45 11.08 14.63
C ARG A 12 4.93 11.48 13.24
N ASP A 13 5.81 10.66 12.67
CA ASP A 13 6.52 10.97 11.43
C ASP A 13 6.82 9.70 10.61
N THR A 14 7.51 9.89 9.50
CA THR A 14 7.87 8.79 8.57
C THR A 14 8.95 7.87 9.13
N ASP A 15 9.83 8.34 10.00
CA ASP A 15 10.92 7.55 10.57
C ASP A 15 10.36 6.59 11.62
N GLU A 16 9.44 7.09 12.46
CA GLU A 16 8.71 6.24 13.40
C GLU A 16 7.82 5.24 12.66
N ALA A 17 7.17 5.65 11.55
CA ALA A 17 6.41 4.74 10.70
C ALA A 17 7.29 3.63 10.12
N PHE A 18 8.48 3.97 9.63
CA PHE A 18 9.46 2.98 9.17
C PHE A 18 9.82 1.99 10.27
N ALA A 19 10.16 2.48 11.48
CA ALA A 19 10.53 1.63 12.60
C ALA A 19 9.42 0.64 12.97
N VAL A 20 8.17 1.10 13.03
CA VAL A 20 7.00 0.26 13.34
C VAL A 20 6.77 -0.78 12.23
N ILE A 21 6.82 -0.39 10.96
CA ILE A 21 6.65 -1.34 9.84
C ILE A 21 7.77 -2.38 9.86
N LYS A 22 9.02 -1.95 10.04
CA LYS A 22 10.17 -2.86 10.12
C LYS A 22 10.02 -3.87 11.25
N ALA A 23 9.66 -3.41 12.44
CA ALA A 23 9.43 -4.29 13.60
C ALA A 23 8.31 -5.29 13.34
N ALA A 24 7.20 -4.87 12.68
CA ALA A 24 6.12 -5.76 12.31
C ALA A 24 6.58 -6.83 11.31
N VAL A 25 7.34 -6.47 10.28
CA VAL A 25 7.92 -7.43 9.31
C VAL A 25 8.87 -8.41 10.00
N GLU A 26 9.72 -7.93 10.88
CA GLU A 26 10.68 -8.77 11.63
C GLU A 26 10.00 -9.72 12.64
N THR A 27 8.86 -9.30 13.17
CA THR A 27 8.03 -10.13 14.08
C THR A 27 7.31 -11.23 13.31
N GLU A 28 6.70 -10.91 12.18
CA GLU A 28 5.95 -11.86 11.35
C GLU A 28 6.85 -12.89 10.65
N ARG A 29 8.12 -12.55 10.41
CA ARG A 29 9.10 -13.40 9.72
C ARG A 29 8.56 -14.03 8.44
N PRO A 30 8.01 -13.23 7.51
CA PRO A 30 7.44 -13.76 6.28
C PRO A 30 8.53 -14.36 5.40
N GLU A 31 8.23 -15.43 4.66
CA GLU A 31 9.10 -15.91 3.58
C GLU A 31 8.99 -14.99 2.37
N THR A 32 7.77 -14.54 2.08
CA THR A 32 7.45 -13.72 0.92
C THR A 32 6.81 -12.40 1.33
N VAL A 33 7.35 -11.30 0.81
CA VAL A 33 6.81 -9.95 0.99
C VAL A 33 6.48 -9.35 -0.35
N SER A 34 5.35 -8.67 -0.45
CA SER A 34 5.02 -7.85 -1.60
C SER A 34 4.44 -6.50 -1.18
N PHE A 35 4.31 -5.59 -2.13
CA PHE A 35 3.78 -4.26 -1.82
C PHE A 35 2.96 -3.67 -2.97
N GLY A 36 2.01 -2.78 -2.60
CA GLY A 36 1.32 -1.90 -3.52
C GLY A 36 1.94 -0.51 -3.52
N ASP A 37 2.20 0.07 -4.70
CA ASP A 37 2.82 1.40 -4.78
C ASP A 37 1.98 2.48 -4.08
N SER A 38 2.63 3.26 -3.24
CA SER A 38 2.02 4.35 -2.48
C SER A 38 3.06 5.40 -2.11
N MET A 39 2.72 6.66 -2.31
CA MET A 39 3.59 7.76 -1.89
C MET A 39 3.82 7.79 -0.38
N SER A 40 2.85 7.35 0.43
CA SER A 40 3.03 7.23 1.88
C SER A 40 4.07 6.18 2.24
N MET A 41 4.09 5.03 1.55
CA MET A 41 5.13 4.02 1.75
C MET A 41 6.50 4.51 1.28
N ARG A 42 6.56 5.16 0.11
CA ARG A 42 7.83 5.72 -0.40
C ARG A 42 8.42 6.72 0.58
N ALA A 43 7.58 7.56 1.18
CA ALA A 43 8.02 8.54 2.17
C ALA A 43 8.63 7.91 3.44
N THR A 44 8.27 6.68 3.78
CA THR A 44 8.87 5.98 4.93
C THR A 44 10.20 5.29 4.62
N GLY A 45 10.58 5.14 3.34
CA GLY A 45 11.78 4.39 2.94
C GLY A 45 11.64 2.86 3.02
N VAL A 46 10.47 2.33 3.37
CA VAL A 46 10.28 0.88 3.57
C VAL A 46 10.50 0.07 2.29
N ILE A 47 10.21 0.63 1.13
CA ILE A 47 10.40 -0.06 -0.16
C ILE A 47 11.88 -0.28 -0.45
N GLU A 48 12.69 0.75 -0.25
CA GLU A 48 14.14 0.72 -0.44
C GLU A 48 14.80 -0.24 0.55
N TRP A 49 14.33 -0.23 1.79
CA TRP A 49 14.79 -1.19 2.79
C TRP A 49 14.45 -2.64 2.39
N LEU A 50 13.22 -2.94 1.96
CA LEU A 50 12.83 -4.28 1.52
C LEU A 50 13.66 -4.77 0.33
N ARG A 51 14.00 -3.87 -0.61
CA ARG A 51 14.86 -4.20 -1.76
C ARG A 51 16.28 -4.54 -1.37
N GLY A 52 16.81 -3.92 -0.31
CA GLY A 52 18.18 -4.11 0.16
C GLY A 52 18.35 -5.20 1.22
N ASP A 53 17.29 -5.66 1.87
CA ASP A 53 17.39 -6.52 3.05
C ASP A 53 17.86 -7.94 2.72
N GLY A 54 17.37 -8.56 1.67
CA GLY A 54 17.76 -9.91 1.23
C GLY A 54 17.29 -11.08 2.11
N ARG A 55 16.72 -10.83 3.27
CA ARG A 55 16.17 -11.86 4.18
C ARG A 55 14.85 -12.43 3.71
N TYR A 56 14.12 -11.68 2.88
CA TYR A 56 12.79 -12.01 2.39
C TYR A 56 12.81 -12.17 0.89
N ARG A 57 12.02 -13.09 0.36
CA ARG A 57 11.72 -13.14 -1.07
C ARG A 57 10.77 -11.99 -1.41
N LEU A 58 11.32 -10.91 -1.96
CA LEU A 58 10.53 -9.75 -2.35
C LEU A 58 9.86 -9.96 -3.71
N LEU A 59 8.54 -9.88 -3.76
CA LEU A 59 7.74 -9.87 -4.98
C LEU A 59 7.52 -8.41 -5.42
N ASP A 60 8.53 -7.83 -6.09
CA ASP A 60 8.50 -6.42 -6.54
C ASP A 60 7.83 -6.27 -7.91
N GLY A 61 6.52 -6.06 -7.90
CA GLY A 61 5.74 -5.79 -9.11
C GLY A 61 5.94 -4.38 -9.71
N PHE A 62 6.95 -3.63 -9.23
CA PHE A 62 7.29 -2.27 -9.69
C PHE A 62 8.76 -2.12 -10.11
N ASP A 63 9.50 -3.21 -10.16
CA ASP A 63 10.89 -3.20 -10.62
C ASP A 63 10.99 -2.63 -12.04
N PRO A 64 11.70 -1.52 -12.26
CA PRO A 64 11.84 -0.90 -13.58
C PRO A 64 12.63 -1.75 -14.58
N ALA A 65 13.45 -2.70 -14.12
CA ALA A 65 14.19 -3.62 -14.97
C ALA A 65 13.28 -4.66 -15.65
N MET A 66 12.05 -4.86 -15.13
CA MET A 66 11.08 -5.80 -15.69
C MET A 66 10.17 -5.14 -16.72
N THR A 67 9.76 -5.92 -17.73
CA THR A 67 8.71 -5.53 -18.67
C THR A 67 7.34 -5.42 -17.97
N TYR A 68 6.41 -4.71 -18.57
CA TYR A 68 5.06 -4.58 -17.99
C TYR A 68 4.34 -5.94 -17.78
N PRO A 69 4.37 -6.91 -18.72
CA PRO A 69 3.80 -8.24 -18.47
C PRO A 69 4.45 -8.97 -17.28
N GLN A 70 5.77 -8.91 -17.13
CA GLN A 70 6.46 -9.50 -16.00
C GLN A 70 6.03 -8.87 -14.67
N ARG A 71 5.99 -7.53 -14.60
CA ARG A 71 5.50 -6.81 -13.42
C ARG A 71 4.04 -7.17 -13.08
N LEU A 72 3.21 -7.35 -14.10
CA LEU A 72 1.82 -7.75 -13.87
C LEU A 72 1.72 -9.16 -13.29
N GLU A 73 2.58 -10.08 -13.74
CA GLU A 73 2.64 -11.44 -13.18
C GLU A 73 3.11 -11.44 -11.73
N ILE A 74 4.13 -10.67 -11.38
CA ILE A 74 4.56 -10.50 -9.98
C ILE A 74 3.42 -9.94 -9.12
N ARG A 75 2.63 -9.00 -9.63
CA ARG A 75 1.44 -8.48 -8.92
C ARG A 75 0.35 -9.53 -8.69
N ARG A 76 0.21 -10.52 -9.59
CA ARG A 76 -0.66 -11.68 -9.34
C ARG A 76 -0.10 -12.58 -8.25
N GLN A 77 1.21 -12.86 -8.29
CA GLN A 77 1.88 -13.64 -7.25
C GLN A 77 1.80 -12.97 -5.87
N ALA A 78 1.71 -11.64 -5.81
CA ALA A 78 1.51 -10.90 -4.58
C ALA A 78 0.26 -11.32 -3.79
N LEU A 79 -0.76 -11.88 -4.45
CA LEU A 79 -1.93 -12.44 -3.77
C LEU A 79 -1.60 -13.65 -2.90
N MET A 80 -0.48 -14.32 -3.15
CA MET A 80 -0.01 -15.47 -2.39
C MET A 80 1.14 -15.14 -1.44
N SER A 81 1.47 -13.87 -1.26
CA SER A 81 2.52 -13.46 -0.32
C SER A 81 2.10 -13.67 1.14
N ASP A 82 3.07 -13.89 2.02
CA ASP A 82 2.80 -13.96 3.46
C ASP A 82 2.45 -12.58 4.01
N LEU A 83 3.14 -11.55 3.52
CA LEU A 83 2.92 -10.17 3.93
C LEU A 83 2.76 -9.25 2.72
N PHE A 84 1.74 -8.41 2.76
CA PHE A 84 1.52 -7.36 1.78
C PHE A 84 1.48 -5.98 2.45
N ILE A 85 2.26 -5.04 1.94
CA ILE A 85 2.31 -3.67 2.48
C ILE A 85 1.78 -2.70 1.43
N THR A 86 0.83 -1.84 1.80
CA THR A 86 0.26 -0.89 0.83
C THR A 86 -0.19 0.40 1.50
N GLY A 87 -0.43 1.41 0.70
CA GLY A 87 -1.15 2.61 1.13
C GLY A 87 -2.63 2.54 0.81
N VAL A 88 -3.35 3.57 1.21
CA VAL A 88 -4.78 3.78 0.93
C VAL A 88 -4.99 5.14 0.30
N ASN A 89 -6.07 5.33 -0.47
CA ASN A 89 -6.40 6.65 -1.04
C ASN A 89 -7.12 7.56 -0.04
N ALA A 90 -8.04 7.02 0.76
CA ALA A 90 -8.69 7.73 1.85
C ALA A 90 -9.10 6.78 2.98
N VAL A 91 -9.19 7.31 4.20
CA VAL A 91 -9.68 6.62 5.41
C VAL A 91 -10.75 7.51 6.02
N THR A 92 -11.94 6.99 6.27
CA THR A 92 -12.98 7.77 6.95
C THR A 92 -12.81 7.71 8.47
N GLU A 93 -13.36 8.70 9.17
CA GLU A 93 -13.41 8.68 10.63
C GLU A 93 -14.20 7.48 11.19
N GLN A 94 -15.15 6.94 10.40
CA GLN A 94 -15.88 5.72 10.74
C GLN A 94 -15.01 4.45 10.58
N GLY A 95 -13.84 4.56 9.95
CA GLY A 95 -12.88 3.45 9.79
C GLY A 95 -13.08 2.65 8.51
N THR A 96 -13.69 3.20 7.48
CA THR A 96 -13.74 2.60 6.15
C THR A 96 -12.53 3.03 5.32
N LEU A 97 -12.05 2.11 4.50
CA LEU A 97 -10.88 2.29 3.65
C LEU A 97 -11.31 2.38 2.19
N HIS A 98 -10.79 3.37 1.47
CA HIS A 98 -11.19 3.65 0.09
C HIS A 98 -9.99 3.64 -0.85
N TRP A 99 -10.14 2.91 -1.98
CA TRP A 99 -9.13 2.82 -3.05
C TRP A 99 -9.75 3.07 -4.42
N LEU A 100 -8.91 3.58 -5.32
CA LEU A 100 -9.10 3.54 -6.75
C LEU A 100 -7.85 2.94 -7.39
N ASP A 101 -8.00 1.80 -8.05
CA ASP A 101 -6.92 1.09 -8.72
C ASP A 101 -7.18 0.94 -10.21
N LYS A 102 -6.12 1.05 -11.01
CA LYS A 102 -6.20 0.79 -12.45
C LYS A 102 -6.36 -0.71 -12.77
N VAL A 103 -5.66 -1.57 -12.02
CA VAL A 103 -5.58 -3.02 -12.29
C VAL A 103 -5.94 -3.87 -11.06
N GLY A 104 -6.39 -3.25 -9.99
CA GLY A 104 -6.78 -3.94 -8.75
C GLY A 104 -5.62 -4.47 -7.89
N ASN A 105 -4.38 -4.12 -8.21
CA ASN A 105 -3.19 -4.68 -7.57
C ASN A 105 -2.96 -4.26 -6.10
N ARG A 106 -3.72 -3.31 -5.58
CA ARG A 106 -3.77 -2.97 -4.14
C ARG A 106 -5.05 -3.49 -3.50
N ILE A 107 -6.17 -3.34 -4.18
CA ILE A 107 -7.48 -3.74 -3.66
C ILE A 107 -7.56 -5.25 -3.49
N ALA A 108 -7.14 -6.02 -4.49
CA ALA A 108 -7.24 -7.48 -4.45
C ALA A 108 -6.44 -8.09 -3.28
N PRO A 109 -5.14 -7.76 -3.03
CA PRO A 109 -4.41 -8.28 -1.89
C PRO A 109 -4.96 -7.84 -0.52
N VAL A 110 -5.61 -6.67 -0.45
CA VAL A 110 -6.26 -6.22 0.78
C VAL A 110 -7.57 -6.97 1.04
N ALA A 111 -8.31 -7.30 -0.02
CA ALA A 111 -9.57 -8.01 0.08
C ALA A 111 -9.38 -9.51 0.35
N PHE A 112 -8.37 -10.13 -0.26
CA PHE A 112 -8.07 -11.55 -0.11
C PHE A 112 -6.67 -11.89 -0.63
N GLY A 113 -6.00 -12.83 0.05
CA GLY A 113 -4.78 -13.47 -0.43
C GLY A 113 -3.68 -13.50 0.63
N PRO A 114 -2.95 -12.41 0.87
CA PRO A 114 -1.88 -12.37 1.85
C PRO A 114 -2.34 -12.73 3.26
N ARG A 115 -1.47 -13.40 4.02
CA ARG A 115 -1.79 -13.79 5.41
C ARG A 115 -1.88 -12.57 6.34
N LYS A 116 -1.07 -11.55 6.08
CA LYS A 116 -1.11 -10.27 6.79
C LYS A 116 -0.99 -9.11 5.80
N VAL A 117 -1.71 -8.04 6.11
CA VAL A 117 -1.67 -6.78 5.33
C VAL A 117 -1.33 -5.63 6.26
N ILE A 118 -0.34 -4.83 5.89
CA ILE A 118 -0.02 -3.57 6.55
C ILE A 118 -0.48 -2.42 5.66
N ILE A 119 -1.30 -1.53 6.20
CA ILE A 119 -1.81 -0.36 5.48
C ILE A 119 -1.20 0.91 6.07
N VAL A 120 -0.48 1.65 5.24
CA VAL A 120 0.17 2.91 5.61
C VAL A 120 -0.67 4.10 5.14
N ALA A 121 -1.09 4.93 6.08
CA ALA A 121 -1.90 6.11 5.78
C ALA A 121 -1.34 7.36 6.48
N GLY A 122 -0.99 8.38 5.71
CA GLY A 122 -0.73 9.70 6.28
C GLY A 122 -2.04 10.37 6.75
N ARG A 123 -1.94 11.24 7.78
CA ARG A 123 -3.11 11.95 8.34
C ARG A 123 -3.89 12.78 7.31
N ASN A 124 -3.22 13.21 6.24
CA ASN A 124 -3.82 13.92 5.10
C ASN A 124 -4.81 13.09 4.28
N LYS A 125 -4.96 11.81 4.59
CA LYS A 125 -5.91 10.89 3.95
C LYS A 125 -7.14 10.62 4.80
N ILE A 126 -7.17 11.12 6.03
CA ILE A 126 -8.32 11.00 6.92
C ILE A 126 -9.37 12.02 6.49
N VAL A 127 -10.59 11.56 6.30
CA VAL A 127 -11.76 12.33 5.87
C VAL A 127 -12.97 11.98 6.73
N ALA A 128 -13.96 12.87 6.80
CA ALA A 128 -15.08 12.68 7.70
C ALA A 128 -15.98 11.49 7.29
N ASN A 129 -16.24 11.30 6.00
CA ASN A 129 -17.23 10.35 5.51
C ASN A 129 -16.89 9.82 4.11
N ARG A 130 -17.76 8.98 3.57
CA ARG A 130 -17.62 8.37 2.25
C ARG A 130 -17.58 9.40 1.12
N ASP A 131 -18.45 10.40 1.16
CA ASP A 131 -18.56 11.39 0.09
C ASP A 131 -17.25 12.19 -0.02
N GLU A 132 -16.68 12.57 1.11
CA GLU A 132 -15.35 13.20 1.16
C GLU A 132 -14.23 12.26 0.70
N ALA A 133 -14.34 10.96 0.97
CA ALA A 133 -13.37 9.98 0.48
C ALA A 133 -13.41 9.86 -1.04
N GLU A 134 -14.59 9.80 -1.64
CA GLU A 134 -14.79 9.78 -3.08
C GLU A 134 -14.32 11.09 -3.74
N GLU A 135 -14.65 12.23 -3.14
CA GLU A 135 -14.20 13.55 -3.58
C GLU A 135 -12.66 13.66 -3.53
N ARG A 136 -12.05 13.24 -2.43
CA ARG A 136 -10.59 13.21 -2.30
C ARG A 136 -9.92 12.33 -3.35
N ILE A 137 -10.53 11.18 -3.66
CA ILE A 137 -10.01 10.30 -4.72
C ILE A 137 -10.08 11.00 -6.06
N ARG A 138 -11.20 11.61 -6.39
CA ARG A 138 -11.46 12.28 -7.67
C ARG A 138 -10.59 13.51 -7.88
N THR A 139 -10.43 14.33 -6.85
CA THR A 139 -9.79 15.66 -6.97
C THR A 139 -8.31 15.67 -6.61
N ILE A 140 -7.84 14.71 -5.83
CA ILE A 140 -6.46 14.68 -5.32
C ILE A 140 -5.74 13.40 -5.76
N ALA A 141 -6.24 12.21 -5.37
CA ALA A 141 -5.45 11.00 -5.52
C ALA A 141 -5.31 10.56 -6.99
N ALA A 142 -6.40 10.60 -7.76
CA ALA A 142 -6.37 10.22 -9.16
C ALA A 142 -5.56 11.21 -10.02
N PRO A 143 -5.74 12.53 -9.93
CA PRO A 143 -4.92 13.49 -10.68
C PRO A 143 -3.42 13.38 -10.35
N GLN A 144 -3.06 13.24 -9.07
CA GLN A 144 -1.67 13.06 -8.68
C GLN A 144 -1.06 11.75 -9.23
N ASN A 145 -1.87 10.69 -9.31
CA ASN A 145 -1.39 9.43 -9.88
C ASN A 145 -1.16 9.55 -11.39
N ILE A 146 -2.05 10.22 -12.13
CA ILE A 146 -1.90 10.48 -13.56
C ILE A 146 -0.65 11.32 -13.83
N ALA A 147 -0.44 12.38 -13.07
CA ALA A 147 0.71 13.25 -13.24
C ALA A 147 2.06 12.50 -13.11
N ARG A 148 2.11 11.44 -12.30
CA ARG A 148 3.30 10.58 -12.15
C ARG A 148 3.44 9.49 -13.20
N HIS A 149 2.40 9.22 -13.97
CA HIS A 149 2.36 8.14 -14.95
C HIS A 149 1.87 8.66 -16.31
N PRO A 150 2.74 9.34 -17.11
CA PRO A 150 2.37 9.81 -18.43
C PRO A 150 1.76 8.69 -19.28
N GLY A 151 0.64 8.95 -19.93
CA GLY A 151 -0.12 7.96 -20.70
C GLY A 151 -1.20 7.19 -19.90
N PHE A 152 -1.31 7.39 -18.59
CA PHE A 152 -2.50 6.94 -17.86
C PHE A 152 -3.67 7.86 -18.19
N ARG A 153 -4.82 7.23 -18.44
CA ARG A 153 -6.11 7.92 -18.49
C ARG A 153 -6.90 7.52 -17.24
N THR A 154 -7.62 8.45 -16.66
CA THR A 154 -8.64 8.10 -15.64
C THR A 154 -9.73 7.26 -16.29
N PRO A 155 -10.28 6.29 -15.56
CA PRO A 155 -11.57 5.73 -15.92
C PRO A 155 -12.64 6.80 -15.88
#